data_b2c88869228a453d255434e9313a5113
#
_entry.id   b2c88869228a453d255434e9313a5113
#
_cell.length_a   1.000
_cell.length_b   1.000
_cell.length_c   1.000
_cell.angle_alpha   90.00
_cell.angle_beta   90.00
_cell.angle_gamma   90.00
#
_symmetry.space_group_name_H-M   'P 1'
#
loop_
_entity.id
_entity.type
_entity.pdbx_description
1 polymer ?
#
loop_
_entity_poly.entity_id
_entity_poly.type
_entity_poly.pdbx_seq_one_letter_code
_entity_poly.pdbx_strand_id
1 'polypeptide(L)'
;MDNKNKIGFIGAGIMGQGMVQNLLEAGHEVNVIAHRNRLPIDELVALGAKEMMSLFDMASCCNIFILCLPSSQAVMSVCNVLFSRALPKTLIIDCTTNELITVKELARQAKAARLRYVEAPLTGGQQQSREAMLGAIVGCDVEDFVMVSNILKPCCAHIERLGELGMGATTKLISNFLALGTATLVVEAMKAANNLGVDWKKFYKLAS
;
A
#
# COMPACT_ATOMS: atom_id res chain seq x y z
N MET A 1 25.84 3.24 -15.58
CA MET A 1 24.67 2.44 -16.02
C MET A 1 23.53 2.84 -15.09
N ASP A 2 22.59 3.60 -15.60
CA ASP A 2 21.37 3.95 -14.86
C ASP A 2 20.63 2.66 -14.50
N ASN A 3 20.80 2.25 -13.27
CA ASN A 3 20.08 1.09 -12.73
C ASN A 3 18.64 1.54 -12.41
N LYS A 4 17.85 1.80 -13.48
CA LYS A 4 16.45 2.16 -13.34
C LYS A 4 15.77 1.00 -12.62
N ASN A 5 15.20 1.28 -11.47
CA ASN A 5 14.41 0.32 -10.72
C ASN A 5 13.25 -0.17 -11.59
N LYS A 6 13.16 -1.49 -11.76
CA LYS A 6 12.00 -2.12 -12.40
C LYS A 6 11.03 -2.52 -11.31
N ILE A 7 9.92 -1.82 -11.26
CA ILE A 7 8.90 -2.01 -10.23
C ILE A 7 7.84 -2.99 -10.75
N GLY A 8 7.61 -4.07 -10.02
CA GLY A 8 6.44 -4.91 -10.15
C GLY A 8 5.36 -4.43 -9.20
N PHE A 9 4.26 -3.87 -9.70
CA PHE A 9 3.16 -3.40 -8.88
C PHE A 9 2.01 -4.41 -8.90
N ILE A 10 1.64 -4.92 -7.73
CA ILE A 10 0.61 -5.96 -7.60
C ILE A 10 -0.54 -5.41 -6.76
N GLY A 11 -1.72 -5.33 -7.39
CA GLY A 11 -2.91 -4.76 -6.75
C GLY A 11 -3.24 -3.36 -7.24
N ALA A 12 -3.32 -3.16 -8.56
CA ALA A 12 -3.74 -1.91 -9.21
C ALA A 12 -5.26 -1.69 -9.11
N GLY A 13 -5.81 -1.81 -7.89
CA GLY A 13 -7.20 -1.49 -7.56
C GLY A 13 -7.39 0.00 -7.25
N ILE A 14 -8.41 0.31 -6.41
CA ILE A 14 -8.80 1.70 -6.07
C ILE A 14 -7.62 2.57 -5.61
N MET A 15 -6.76 2.03 -4.74
CA MET A 15 -5.59 2.75 -4.24
C MET A 15 -4.39 2.60 -5.17
N GLY A 16 -4.14 1.36 -5.64
CA GLY A 16 -2.95 1.05 -6.43
C GLY A 16 -2.91 1.73 -7.79
N GLN A 17 -4.06 2.01 -8.41
CA GLN A 17 -4.13 2.70 -9.70
C GLN A 17 -3.49 4.09 -9.64
N GLY A 18 -3.85 4.91 -8.65
CA GLY A 18 -3.24 6.24 -8.47
C GLY A 18 -1.74 6.15 -8.16
N MET A 19 -1.32 5.16 -7.36
CA MET A 19 0.10 4.95 -7.08
C MET A 19 0.89 4.59 -8.35
N VAL A 20 0.38 3.69 -9.19
CA VAL A 20 1.05 3.32 -10.45
C VAL A 20 1.16 4.52 -11.37
N GLN A 21 0.11 5.33 -11.52
CA GLN A 21 0.15 6.55 -12.30
C GLN A 21 1.26 7.49 -11.82
N ASN A 22 1.31 7.79 -10.53
CA ASN A 22 2.32 8.68 -9.96
C ASN A 22 3.76 8.14 -10.14
N LEU A 23 3.94 6.82 -10.05
CA LEU A 23 5.25 6.19 -10.31
C LEU A 23 5.66 6.32 -11.78
N LEU A 24 4.74 6.17 -12.72
CA LEU A 24 4.99 6.37 -14.15
C LEU A 24 5.33 7.83 -14.46
N GLU A 25 4.60 8.78 -13.89
CA GLU A 25 4.85 10.22 -14.02
C GLU A 25 6.23 10.61 -13.46
N ALA A 26 6.68 9.94 -12.40
CA ALA A 26 8.03 10.10 -11.85
C ALA A 26 9.13 9.43 -12.70
N GLY A 27 8.77 8.77 -13.81
CA GLY A 27 9.71 8.15 -14.76
C GLY A 27 10.18 6.75 -14.39
N HIS A 28 9.51 6.06 -13.46
CA HIS A 28 9.80 4.67 -13.15
C HIS A 28 9.28 3.71 -14.23
N GLU A 29 9.99 2.61 -14.45
CA GLU A 29 9.47 1.49 -15.23
C GLU A 29 8.57 0.64 -14.34
N VAL A 30 7.26 0.65 -14.61
CA VAL A 30 6.27 -0.06 -13.78
C VAL A 30 5.65 -1.19 -14.59
N ASN A 31 5.74 -2.40 -14.04
CA ASN A 31 5.12 -3.60 -14.56
C ASN A 31 3.89 -3.91 -13.71
N VAL A 32 2.76 -4.18 -14.36
CA VAL A 32 1.48 -4.48 -13.73
C VAL A 32 0.97 -5.84 -14.19
N ILE A 33 0.06 -6.41 -13.43
CA ILE A 33 -0.58 -7.67 -13.79
C ILE A 33 -2.09 -7.57 -13.58
N ALA A 34 -2.85 -8.04 -14.58
CA ALA A 34 -4.30 -8.13 -14.47
C ALA A 34 -4.71 -9.27 -13.52
N HIS A 35 -5.78 -9.06 -12.78
CA HIS A 35 -6.41 -10.11 -11.98
C HIS A 35 -7.87 -10.30 -12.47
N ARG A 36 -8.88 -9.92 -11.72
CA ARG A 36 -10.30 -10.10 -12.09
C ARG A 36 -10.85 -8.95 -12.91
N ASN A 37 -10.51 -7.72 -12.54
CA ASN A 37 -10.92 -6.52 -13.23
C ASN A 37 -9.79 -6.04 -14.13
N ARG A 38 -10.05 -6.02 -15.44
CA ARG A 38 -9.07 -5.63 -16.44
C ARG A 38 -9.00 -4.12 -16.65
N LEU A 39 -10.11 -3.42 -16.48
CA LEU A 39 -10.20 -1.99 -16.79
C LEU A 39 -9.08 -1.12 -16.21
N PRO A 40 -8.72 -1.23 -14.90
CA PRO A 40 -7.60 -0.46 -14.37
C PRO A 40 -6.26 -0.75 -15.04
N ILE A 41 -6.05 -1.97 -15.50
CA ILE A 41 -4.80 -2.36 -16.16
C ILE A 41 -4.73 -1.76 -17.57
N ASP A 42 -5.82 -1.80 -18.33
CA ASP A 42 -5.88 -1.21 -19.66
C ASP A 42 -5.60 0.31 -19.61
N GLU A 43 -6.17 1.01 -18.62
CA GLU A 43 -5.90 2.43 -18.38
C GLU A 43 -4.42 2.69 -18.05
N LEU A 44 -3.81 1.88 -17.18
CA LEU A 44 -2.41 2.02 -16.79
C LEU A 44 -1.44 1.68 -17.93
N VAL A 45 -1.77 0.70 -18.76
CA VAL A 45 -1.00 0.37 -19.97
C VAL A 45 -1.03 1.54 -20.96
N ALA A 46 -2.18 2.19 -21.12
CA ALA A 46 -2.29 3.39 -21.94
C ALA A 46 -1.43 4.56 -21.42
N LEU A 47 -1.14 4.60 -20.10
CA LEU A 47 -0.24 5.57 -19.46
C LEU A 47 1.25 5.14 -19.47
N GLY A 48 1.57 3.97 -20.01
CA GLY A 48 2.94 3.48 -20.17
C GLY A 48 3.39 2.37 -19.22
N ALA A 49 2.48 1.82 -18.39
CA ALA A 49 2.79 0.60 -17.64
C ALA A 49 2.96 -0.60 -18.60
N LYS A 50 3.80 -1.55 -18.22
CA LYS A 50 3.97 -2.79 -18.94
C LYS A 50 3.13 -3.89 -18.31
N GLU A 51 2.21 -4.47 -19.06
CA GLU A 51 1.47 -5.63 -18.59
C GLU A 51 2.33 -6.89 -18.64
N MET A 52 2.35 -7.64 -17.54
CA MET A 52 2.99 -8.95 -17.46
C MET A 52 1.95 -10.06 -17.53
N MET A 53 2.29 -11.12 -18.24
CA MET A 53 1.38 -12.26 -18.46
C MET A 53 1.25 -13.14 -17.22
N SER A 54 2.27 -13.17 -16.38
CA SER A 54 2.25 -13.93 -15.13
C SER A 54 3.08 -13.29 -14.03
N LEU A 55 2.74 -13.62 -12.79
CA LEU A 55 3.54 -13.22 -11.63
C LEU A 55 4.93 -13.87 -11.65
N PHE A 56 5.06 -15.04 -12.26
CA PHE A 56 6.37 -15.72 -12.44
C PHE A 56 7.30 -14.90 -13.32
N ASP A 57 6.81 -14.41 -14.46
CA ASP A 57 7.60 -13.59 -15.37
C ASP A 57 8.00 -12.28 -14.71
N MET A 58 7.06 -11.65 -14.02
CA MET A 58 7.29 -10.42 -13.27
C MET A 58 8.37 -10.63 -12.18
N ALA A 59 8.29 -11.74 -11.42
CA ALA A 59 9.24 -12.06 -10.37
C ALA A 59 10.68 -12.23 -10.91
N SER A 60 10.82 -12.67 -12.13
CA SER A 60 12.12 -12.92 -12.77
C SER A 60 12.80 -11.65 -13.33
N CYS A 61 12.06 -10.55 -13.49
CA CYS A 61 12.57 -9.34 -14.15
C CYS A 61 12.51 -8.06 -13.31
N CYS A 62 11.72 -8.04 -12.22
CA CYS A 62 11.63 -6.89 -11.32
C CYS A 62 12.54 -7.05 -10.10
N ASN A 63 13.12 -5.94 -9.65
CA ASN A 63 13.97 -5.91 -8.45
C ASN A 63 13.30 -5.21 -7.26
N ILE A 64 12.14 -4.59 -7.49
CA ILE A 64 11.28 -4.00 -6.46
C ILE A 64 9.85 -4.46 -6.71
N PHE A 65 9.17 -4.86 -5.65
CA PHE A 65 7.74 -5.13 -5.67
C PHE A 65 7.00 -4.20 -4.73
N ILE A 66 5.90 -3.62 -5.20
CA ILE A 66 4.96 -2.87 -4.36
C ILE A 66 3.65 -3.65 -4.35
N LEU A 67 3.19 -4.02 -3.16
CA LEU A 67 1.95 -4.74 -2.96
C LEU A 67 0.90 -3.78 -2.38
N CYS A 68 -0.29 -3.73 -3.00
CA CYS A 68 -1.43 -2.98 -2.50
C CYS A 68 -2.70 -3.84 -2.64
N LEU A 69 -2.82 -4.82 -1.77
CA LEU A 69 -3.73 -5.95 -1.88
C LEU A 69 -4.90 -5.84 -0.87
N PRO A 70 -6.01 -6.57 -1.09
CA PRO A 70 -7.19 -6.42 -0.26
C PRO A 70 -7.11 -7.15 1.10
N SER A 71 -6.16 -8.07 1.29
CA SER A 71 -6.06 -8.87 2.51
C SER A 71 -4.70 -9.51 2.71
N SER A 72 -4.39 -9.87 3.95
CA SER A 72 -3.20 -10.64 4.33
C SER A 72 -3.10 -11.98 3.56
N GLN A 73 -4.22 -12.64 3.31
CA GLN A 73 -4.23 -13.89 2.54
C GLN A 73 -3.79 -13.67 1.08
N ALA A 74 -4.21 -12.56 0.46
CA ALA A 74 -3.77 -12.21 -0.89
C ALA A 74 -2.26 -11.90 -0.92
N VAL A 75 -1.76 -11.19 0.10
CA VAL A 75 -0.33 -10.91 0.26
C VAL A 75 0.47 -12.21 0.38
N MET A 76 0.05 -13.13 1.26
CA MET A 76 0.71 -14.42 1.43
C MET A 76 0.78 -15.22 0.12
N SER A 77 -0.32 -15.24 -0.64
CA SER A 77 -0.38 -15.95 -1.93
C SER A 77 0.62 -15.39 -2.95
N VAL A 78 0.72 -14.06 -3.04
CA VAL A 78 1.69 -13.37 -3.91
C VAL A 78 3.11 -13.59 -3.42
N CYS A 79 3.37 -13.40 -2.13
CA CYS A 79 4.69 -13.55 -1.55
C CYS A 79 5.25 -14.97 -1.69
N ASN A 80 4.43 -16.01 -1.62
CA ASN A 80 4.87 -17.39 -1.86
C ASN A 80 5.49 -17.58 -3.25
N VAL A 81 4.95 -16.92 -4.28
CA VAL A 81 5.53 -16.93 -5.62
C VAL A 81 6.82 -16.12 -5.64
N LEU A 82 6.84 -14.92 -5.06
CA LEU A 82 8.01 -14.06 -5.02
C LEU A 82 9.17 -14.74 -4.28
N PHE A 83 8.91 -15.38 -3.14
CA PHE A 83 9.95 -16.08 -2.36
C PHE A 83 10.59 -17.23 -3.11
N SER A 84 9.86 -17.86 -4.05
CA SER A 84 10.38 -18.97 -4.84
C SER A 84 11.04 -18.55 -6.15
N ARG A 85 10.81 -17.32 -6.65
CA ARG A 85 11.17 -16.92 -8.01
C ARG A 85 11.89 -15.60 -8.15
N ALA A 86 11.70 -14.67 -7.20
CA ALA A 86 12.33 -13.36 -7.30
C ALA A 86 13.86 -13.44 -7.20
N LEU A 87 14.49 -12.47 -7.83
CA LEU A 87 15.96 -12.35 -7.81
C LEU A 87 16.45 -12.09 -6.36
N PRO A 88 17.62 -12.61 -5.99
CA PRO A 88 18.20 -12.31 -4.68
C PRO A 88 18.31 -10.80 -4.43
N LYS A 89 18.07 -10.37 -3.19
CA LYS A 89 18.06 -8.96 -2.75
C LYS A 89 16.87 -8.12 -3.28
N THR A 90 15.93 -8.73 -4.01
CA THR A 90 14.68 -8.04 -4.38
C THR A 90 14.01 -7.46 -3.13
N LEU A 91 13.54 -6.22 -3.24
CA LEU A 91 12.81 -5.51 -2.20
C LEU A 91 11.31 -5.66 -2.41
N ILE A 92 10.60 -6.11 -1.39
CA ILE A 92 9.13 -6.16 -1.34
C ILE A 92 8.67 -5.06 -0.38
N ILE A 93 7.93 -4.09 -0.89
CA ILE A 93 7.29 -3.02 -0.11
C ILE A 93 5.80 -3.34 -0.04
N ASP A 94 5.35 -3.76 1.11
CA ASP A 94 3.96 -4.15 1.30
C ASP A 94 3.14 -2.98 1.87
N CYS A 95 2.38 -2.34 1.00
CA CYS A 95 1.48 -1.24 1.32
C CYS A 95 0.09 -1.72 1.79
N THR A 96 -0.10 -3.01 1.92
CA THR A 96 -1.36 -3.62 2.39
C THR A 96 -1.53 -3.43 3.90
N THR A 97 -2.76 -3.27 4.36
CA THR A 97 -3.07 -3.37 5.79
C THR A 97 -3.12 -4.85 6.18
N ASN A 98 -2.11 -5.29 6.91
CA ASN A 98 -1.96 -6.69 7.33
C ASN A 98 -2.13 -6.88 8.83
N GLU A 99 -2.40 -8.13 9.21
CA GLU A 99 -2.27 -8.59 10.58
C GLU A 99 -0.79 -8.66 10.98
N LEU A 100 -0.48 -8.27 12.22
CA LEU A 100 0.89 -8.27 12.74
C LEU A 100 1.58 -9.64 12.61
N ILE A 101 0.83 -10.72 12.86
CA ILE A 101 1.38 -12.09 12.75
C ILE A 101 1.80 -12.42 11.31
N THR A 102 1.01 -11.97 10.33
CA THR A 102 1.32 -12.14 8.91
C THR A 102 2.58 -11.37 8.52
N VAL A 103 2.72 -10.12 8.95
CA VAL A 103 3.92 -9.31 8.68
C VAL A 103 5.19 -10.01 9.19
N LYS A 104 5.16 -10.49 10.43
CA LYS A 104 6.31 -11.19 11.03
C LYS A 104 6.67 -12.47 10.28
N GLU A 105 5.67 -13.24 9.87
CA GLU A 105 5.90 -14.48 9.12
C GLU A 105 6.45 -14.21 7.71
N LEU A 106 5.90 -13.22 7.00
CA LEU A 106 6.39 -12.81 5.68
C LEU A 106 7.83 -12.30 5.75
N ALA A 107 8.17 -11.51 6.76
CA ALA A 107 9.54 -11.05 6.98
C ALA A 107 10.52 -12.21 7.21
N ARG A 108 10.12 -13.20 8.02
CA ARG A 108 10.91 -14.40 8.28
C ARG A 108 11.15 -15.21 6.99
N GLN A 109 10.10 -15.41 6.18
CA GLN A 109 10.19 -16.13 4.91
C GLN A 109 11.02 -15.38 3.87
N ALA A 110 10.84 -14.07 3.73
CA ALA A 110 11.63 -13.22 2.85
C ALA A 110 13.14 -13.33 3.16
N LYS A 111 13.50 -13.26 4.45
CA LYS A 111 14.88 -13.41 4.90
C LYS A 111 15.44 -14.80 4.53
N ALA A 112 14.69 -15.86 4.70
CA ALA A 112 15.08 -17.22 4.30
C ALA A 112 15.27 -17.34 2.77
N ALA A 113 14.46 -16.61 1.98
CA ALA A 113 14.57 -16.53 0.52
C ALA A 113 15.66 -15.52 0.04
N ARG A 114 16.40 -14.88 0.93
CA ARG A 114 17.39 -13.82 0.64
C ARG A 114 16.77 -12.59 -0.04
N LEU A 115 15.52 -12.31 0.29
CA LEU A 115 14.79 -11.12 -0.13
C LEU A 115 14.65 -10.13 1.02
N ARG A 116 14.30 -8.90 0.70
CA ARG A 116 14.02 -7.84 1.68
C ARG A 116 12.51 -7.58 1.71
N TYR A 117 11.93 -7.58 2.88
CA TYR A 117 10.51 -7.28 3.08
C TYR A 117 10.37 -6.10 4.03
N VAL A 118 9.58 -5.12 3.60
CA VAL A 118 9.25 -3.90 4.34
C VAL A 118 7.74 -3.71 4.32
N GLU A 119 7.16 -3.41 5.45
CA GLU A 119 5.77 -3.00 5.53
C GLU A 119 5.65 -1.48 5.45
N ALA A 120 4.67 -1.01 4.70
CA ALA A 120 4.39 0.41 4.50
C ALA A 120 2.88 0.66 4.32
N PRO A 121 2.01 0.21 5.27
CA PRO A 121 0.58 0.44 5.15
C PRO A 121 0.27 1.93 4.98
N LEU A 122 -0.75 2.21 4.14
CA LEU A 122 -1.07 3.55 3.70
C LEU A 122 -2.19 4.19 4.53
N THR A 123 -2.14 5.51 4.65
CA THR A 123 -3.25 6.36 5.09
C THR A 123 -3.71 7.24 3.95
N GLY A 124 -4.98 7.64 3.97
CA GLY A 124 -5.64 8.34 2.88
C GLY A 124 -6.62 7.46 2.13
N GLY A 125 -7.24 8.00 1.10
CA GLY A 125 -8.22 7.34 0.27
C GLY A 125 -7.88 7.42 -1.23
N GLN A 126 -8.85 7.11 -2.07
CA GLN A 126 -8.68 7.09 -3.52
C GLN A 126 -8.23 8.44 -4.09
N GLN A 127 -8.79 9.54 -3.60
CA GLN A 127 -8.43 10.88 -4.04
C GLN A 127 -6.97 11.17 -3.71
N GLN A 128 -6.56 10.97 -2.45
CA GLN A 128 -5.17 11.18 -2.03
C GLN A 128 -4.18 10.29 -2.79
N SER A 129 -4.60 9.06 -3.17
CA SER A 129 -3.76 8.20 -3.99
C SER A 129 -3.49 8.80 -5.38
N ARG A 130 -4.51 9.38 -6.03
CA ARG A 130 -4.37 10.04 -7.34
C ARG A 130 -3.55 11.32 -7.27
N GLU A 131 -3.67 12.06 -6.16
CA GLU A 131 -3.04 13.37 -5.94
C GLU A 131 -1.63 13.27 -5.30
N ALA A 132 -1.07 12.06 -5.18
CA ALA A 132 0.21 11.81 -4.50
C ALA A 132 0.25 12.27 -3.03
N MET A 133 -0.89 12.30 -2.36
CA MET A 133 -1.08 12.82 -1.00
C MET A 133 -1.29 11.72 0.04
N LEU A 134 -0.84 10.49 -0.25
CA LEU A 134 -0.90 9.40 0.72
C LEU A 134 0.07 9.62 1.88
N GLY A 135 -0.22 8.99 3.02
CA GLY A 135 0.75 8.76 4.07
C GLY A 135 1.19 7.29 4.08
N ALA A 136 2.47 7.03 4.27
CA ALA A 136 3.03 5.70 4.44
C ALA A 136 3.60 5.53 5.85
N ILE A 137 3.12 4.49 6.55
CA ILE A 137 3.55 4.15 7.92
C ILE A 137 4.56 3.00 7.81
N VAL A 138 5.87 3.32 7.78
CA VAL A 138 6.90 2.33 7.45
C VAL A 138 7.41 1.61 8.70
N GLY A 139 7.39 0.28 8.63
CA GLY A 139 8.08 -0.61 9.58
C GLY A 139 9.20 -1.36 8.86
N CYS A 140 10.46 -1.03 9.17
CA CYS A 140 11.64 -1.64 8.56
C CYS A 140 12.92 -1.32 9.36
N ASP A 141 14.02 -1.97 8.98
CA ASP A 141 15.35 -1.57 9.44
C ASP A 141 15.71 -0.15 8.94
N VAL A 142 16.56 0.55 9.68
CA VAL A 142 16.97 1.93 9.34
C VAL A 142 17.61 2.01 7.96
N GLU A 143 18.40 0.98 7.60
CA GLU A 143 19.13 0.90 6.34
C GLU A 143 18.20 0.82 5.12
N ASP A 144 17.00 0.22 5.28
CA ASP A 144 16.02 0.08 4.20
C ASP A 144 15.17 1.32 4.01
N PHE A 145 15.00 2.13 5.06
CA PHE A 145 14.07 3.25 5.06
C PHE A 145 14.33 4.29 3.97
N VAL A 146 15.59 4.67 3.76
CA VAL A 146 15.96 5.67 2.74
C VAL A 146 15.54 5.22 1.34
N MET A 147 15.80 3.95 0.99
CA MET A 147 15.41 3.38 -0.30
C MET A 147 13.89 3.34 -0.45
N VAL A 148 13.18 2.83 0.56
CA VAL A 148 11.71 2.74 0.57
C VAL A 148 11.08 4.11 0.45
N SER A 149 11.58 5.10 1.21
CA SER A 149 11.10 6.48 1.15
C SER A 149 11.26 7.07 -0.25
N ASN A 150 12.41 6.89 -0.89
CA ASN A 150 12.63 7.39 -2.25
C ASN A 150 11.70 6.75 -3.28
N ILE A 151 11.38 5.45 -3.13
CA ILE A 151 10.46 4.72 -4.03
C ILE A 151 9.02 5.19 -3.84
N LEU A 152 8.58 5.43 -2.59
CA LEU A 152 7.22 5.83 -2.28
C LEU A 152 6.96 7.33 -2.40
N LYS A 153 8.01 8.16 -2.45
CA LYS A 153 7.91 9.62 -2.54
C LYS A 153 6.98 10.14 -3.66
N PRO A 154 6.94 9.55 -4.87
CA PRO A 154 6.01 9.96 -5.90
C PRO A 154 4.53 9.75 -5.54
N CYS A 155 4.23 8.91 -4.55
CA CYS A 155 2.86 8.53 -4.18
C CYS A 155 2.41 9.15 -2.84
N CYS A 156 3.36 9.62 -2.02
CA CYS A 156 3.11 9.93 -0.62
C CYS A 156 3.63 11.33 -0.25
N ALA A 157 2.77 12.14 0.36
CA ALA A 157 3.14 13.42 0.95
C ALA A 157 3.91 13.25 2.27
N HIS A 158 3.61 12.18 3.01
CA HIS A 158 4.22 11.88 4.30
C HIS A 158 4.68 10.42 4.33
N ILE A 159 5.93 10.19 4.71
CA ILE A 159 6.51 8.84 4.84
C ILE A 159 7.28 8.82 6.14
N GLU A 160 6.79 8.05 7.11
CA GLU A 160 7.36 8.00 8.45
C GLU A 160 7.77 6.58 8.84
N ARG A 161 9.01 6.43 9.32
CA ARG A 161 9.46 5.19 9.92
C ARG A 161 9.03 5.13 11.38
N LEU A 162 8.10 4.25 11.71
CA LEU A 162 7.57 4.11 13.07
C LEU A 162 8.35 3.09 13.93
N GLY A 163 9.32 2.41 13.33
CA GLY A 163 10.15 1.43 14.01
C GLY A 163 10.50 0.23 13.11
N GLU A 164 10.82 -0.89 13.76
CA GLU A 164 11.12 -2.15 13.08
C GLU A 164 9.87 -2.82 12.51
N LEU A 165 10.06 -3.90 11.78
CA LEU A 165 8.97 -4.72 11.23
C LEU A 165 7.94 -5.10 12.30
N GLY A 166 6.67 -4.86 12.00
CA GLY A 166 5.53 -4.99 12.90
C GLY A 166 5.02 -3.65 13.44
N MET A 167 5.86 -2.61 13.48
CA MET A 167 5.42 -1.29 13.99
C MET A 167 4.55 -0.54 13.00
N GLY A 168 4.73 -0.74 11.70
CA GLY A 168 3.86 -0.21 10.66
C GLY A 168 2.45 -0.77 10.77
N ALA A 169 2.30 -2.10 10.81
CA ALA A 169 1.02 -2.78 10.98
C ALA A 169 0.34 -2.39 12.30
N THR A 170 1.09 -2.40 13.40
CA THR A 170 0.56 -2.02 14.72
C THR A 170 0.01 -0.59 14.71
N THR A 171 0.78 0.37 14.18
CA THR A 171 0.38 1.77 14.10
C THR A 171 -0.83 1.92 13.18
N LYS A 172 -0.87 1.20 12.04
CA LYS A 172 -2.01 1.23 11.13
C LYS A 172 -3.28 0.70 11.77
N LEU A 173 -3.21 -0.36 12.55
CA LEU A 173 -4.38 -0.90 13.27
C LEU A 173 -4.90 0.10 14.31
N ILE A 174 -4.01 0.75 15.07
CA ILE A 174 -4.39 1.80 16.03
C ILE A 174 -5.01 3.00 15.30
N SER A 175 -4.41 3.45 14.19
CA SER A 175 -4.93 4.55 13.38
C SER A 175 -6.33 4.23 12.81
N ASN A 176 -6.53 3.00 12.32
CA ASN A 176 -7.85 2.56 11.85
C ASN A 176 -8.87 2.47 13.00
N PHE A 177 -8.48 1.97 14.16
CA PHE A 177 -9.34 1.93 15.34
C PHE A 177 -9.81 3.33 15.73
N LEU A 178 -8.89 4.30 15.76
CA LEU A 178 -9.23 5.70 16.06
C LEU A 178 -10.17 6.28 14.99
N ALA A 179 -9.82 6.17 13.71
CA ALA A 179 -10.60 6.78 12.63
C ALA A 179 -12.01 6.18 12.51
N LEU A 180 -12.12 4.85 12.49
CA LEU A 180 -13.40 4.15 12.36
C LEU A 180 -14.23 4.28 13.63
N GLY A 181 -13.59 4.22 14.81
CA GLY A 181 -14.26 4.42 16.10
C GLY A 181 -14.87 5.81 16.19
N THR A 182 -14.11 6.85 15.84
CA THR A 182 -14.62 8.23 15.79
C THR A 182 -15.76 8.39 14.81
N ALA A 183 -15.63 7.85 13.58
CA ALA A 183 -16.71 7.90 12.58
C ALA A 183 -17.98 7.21 13.08
N THR A 184 -17.84 6.04 13.72
CA THR A 184 -18.99 5.32 14.30
C THR A 184 -19.65 6.13 15.41
N LEU A 185 -18.87 6.73 16.31
CA LEU A 185 -19.39 7.58 17.38
C LEU A 185 -20.16 8.78 16.83
N VAL A 186 -19.62 9.44 15.80
CA VAL A 186 -20.31 10.56 15.13
C VAL A 186 -21.64 10.09 14.53
N VAL A 187 -21.66 8.95 13.82
CA VAL A 187 -22.90 8.40 13.25
C VAL A 187 -23.94 8.10 14.32
N GLU A 188 -23.55 7.49 15.44
CA GLU A 188 -24.47 7.19 16.54
C GLU A 188 -25.01 8.46 17.20
N ALA A 189 -24.16 9.48 17.39
CA ALA A 189 -24.60 10.78 17.92
C ALA A 189 -25.60 11.46 16.96
N MET A 190 -25.39 11.39 15.66
CA MET A 190 -26.32 11.92 14.65
C MET A 190 -27.66 11.19 14.68
N LYS A 191 -27.65 9.85 14.79
CA LYS A 191 -28.88 9.06 14.92
C LYS A 191 -29.68 9.45 16.19
N ALA A 192 -28.98 9.54 17.32
CA ALA A 192 -29.60 9.94 18.58
C ALA A 192 -30.21 11.35 18.48
N ALA A 193 -29.49 12.32 17.94
CA ALA A 193 -29.99 13.68 17.72
C ALA A 193 -31.27 13.70 16.84
N ASN A 194 -31.25 12.95 15.75
CA ASN A 194 -32.40 12.84 14.86
C ASN A 194 -33.63 12.22 15.58
N ASN A 195 -33.45 11.15 16.34
CA ASN A 195 -34.52 10.48 17.09
C ASN A 195 -35.12 11.37 18.19
N LEU A 196 -34.33 12.28 18.75
CA LEU A 196 -34.75 13.24 19.78
C LEU A 196 -35.27 14.56 19.19
N GLY A 197 -35.36 14.68 17.86
CA GLY A 197 -35.89 15.87 17.17
C GLY A 197 -34.91 17.06 17.19
N VAL A 198 -33.64 16.86 17.42
CA VAL A 198 -32.62 17.91 17.38
C VAL A 198 -32.35 18.31 15.94
N ASP A 199 -32.42 19.61 15.62
CA ASP A 199 -32.02 20.17 14.35
C ASP A 199 -30.50 20.06 14.21
N TRP A 200 -30.06 19.03 13.47
CA TRP A 200 -28.64 18.72 13.26
C TRP A 200 -27.86 19.87 12.63
N LYS A 201 -28.47 20.62 11.71
CA LYS A 201 -27.79 21.75 11.03
C LYS A 201 -27.51 22.89 12.01
N LYS A 202 -28.40 23.13 12.96
CA LYS A 202 -28.21 24.12 14.01
C LYS A 202 -27.20 23.63 15.05
N PHE A 203 -27.29 22.35 15.42
CA PHE A 203 -26.36 21.74 16.37
C PHE A 203 -24.90 21.79 15.83
N TYR A 204 -24.70 21.41 14.59
CA TYR A 204 -23.36 21.41 13.96
C TYR A 204 -22.71 22.80 13.98
N LYS A 205 -23.48 23.88 13.74
CA LYS A 205 -22.99 25.27 13.79
C LYS A 205 -22.54 25.71 15.19
N LEU A 206 -23.01 25.01 16.23
CA LEU A 206 -22.62 25.30 17.62
C LEU A 206 -21.46 24.43 18.10
N ALA A 207 -21.27 23.25 17.48
CA ALA A 207 -20.29 22.26 17.89
C ALA A 207 -19.00 22.29 17.04
N SER A 208 -18.99 23.03 15.94
CA SER A 208 -17.84 23.28 15.07
C SER A 208 -17.25 24.68 15.33
#